data_9631c6e876d8bd5cf42dc37a2d97a5dc
#
_entry.id   9631c6e876d8bd5cf42dc37a2d97a5dc
#
_cell.length_a   1.000
_cell.length_b   1.000
_cell.length_c   1.000
_cell.angle_alpha   90.00
_cell.angle_beta   90.00
_cell.angle_gamma   90.00
#
_symmetry.space_group_name_H-M   'P 1'
#
loop_
_entity.id
_entity.type
_entity.pdbx_description
1 polymer ?
#
loop_
_entity_poly.entity_id
_entity_poly.type
_entity_poly.pdbx_seq_one_letter_code
_entity_poly.pdbx_strand_id
1 'polypeptide(L)'
;MKKILLSLLILILFFSGIMAQSGRKPRYLKPTNFQKRVSTIVSDKSRNYYSLSAEKPSIINIQGPGKLRIMTRGRFIPKEGNKITYEILYSVDGGEQKSIEKSGVERSKNATYLKGSLGVPGQLEDFVIELGRGYHTVEFKIKEKKIPVAVRYNFTPTKEKKQDWVAFSPIQPSEPVNLITREKAVNYYRFSMEKPLKVEINGPTQLRVLTRIENHYQMKGRIHYRVQVKENAKVISTYQLSSRRSEVAVYENDKELIPGKACEFVIDIPRGRHSYEILPLDKDKSTLLGRFLLPKKDVKLEK
;
A
#
# COMPACT_ATOMS: atom_id res chain seq x y z
N MET A 1 44.19 57.75 33.51
CA MET A 1 44.34 56.35 33.07
C MET A 1 42.96 55.70 33.04
N LYS A 2 42.34 55.65 31.86
CA LYS A 2 41.01 55.09 31.66
C LYS A 2 41.13 53.62 31.23
N LYS A 3 40.63 52.69 32.05
CA LYS A 3 40.54 51.29 31.72
C LYS A 3 39.30 51.11 30.81
N ILE A 4 39.52 50.71 29.57
CA ILE A 4 38.46 50.31 28.61
C ILE A 4 38.16 48.85 28.90
N LEU A 5 36.96 48.57 29.38
CA LEU A 5 36.40 47.22 29.55
C LEU A 5 35.85 46.77 28.20
N LEU A 6 36.51 45.82 27.56
CA LEU A 6 36.06 45.19 26.32
C LEU A 6 35.09 44.07 26.71
N SER A 7 33.77 44.32 26.60
CA SER A 7 32.76 43.28 26.79
C SER A 7 32.62 42.46 25.50
N LEU A 8 33.11 41.22 25.55
CA LEU A 8 32.98 40.24 24.50
C LEU A 8 31.54 39.71 24.49
N LEU A 9 30.73 40.23 23.58
CA LEU A 9 29.37 39.74 23.34
C LEU A 9 29.46 38.43 22.53
N ILE A 10 29.35 37.27 23.21
CA ILE A 10 29.26 35.96 22.55
C ILE A 10 27.86 35.81 21.99
N LEU A 11 27.74 36.06 20.68
CA LEU A 11 26.53 35.81 19.91
C LEU A 11 26.43 34.28 19.66
N ILE A 12 25.71 33.57 20.52
CA ILE A 12 25.37 32.15 20.31
C ILE A 12 24.30 32.13 19.22
N LEU A 13 24.74 31.93 17.96
CA LEU A 13 23.86 31.57 16.85
C LEU A 13 23.36 30.14 17.11
N PHE A 14 22.17 30.01 17.66
CA PHE A 14 21.41 28.78 17.59
C PHE A 14 21.09 28.53 16.09
N PHE A 15 21.98 27.83 15.43
CA PHE A 15 21.65 27.14 14.19
C PHE A 15 20.64 26.04 14.55
N SER A 16 19.35 26.38 14.63
CA SER A 16 18.27 25.42 14.50
C SER A 16 18.36 24.84 13.09
N GLY A 17 19.17 23.78 12.98
CA GLY A 17 19.22 22.96 11.78
C GLY A 17 17.83 22.43 11.51
N ILE A 18 17.07 23.15 10.69
CA ILE A 18 15.90 22.62 10.01
C ILE A 18 16.46 21.47 9.15
N MET A 19 16.46 20.28 9.71
CA MET A 19 16.65 19.06 8.97
C MET A 19 15.56 19.03 7.92
N ALA A 20 15.85 19.59 6.76
CA ALA A 20 15.02 19.43 5.58
C ALA A 20 14.90 17.93 5.34
N GLN A 21 13.83 17.35 5.86
CA GLN A 21 13.44 15.99 5.52
C GLN A 21 13.22 16.01 4.01
N SER A 22 14.20 15.56 3.25
CA SER A 22 14.07 15.32 1.82
C SER A 22 13.10 14.15 1.62
N GLY A 23 11.86 14.37 2.00
CA GLY A 23 10.75 13.48 1.74
C GLY A 23 10.52 13.42 0.24
N ARG A 24 10.30 12.23 -0.29
CA ARG A 24 9.84 12.11 -1.68
C ARG A 24 8.57 12.92 -1.84
N LYS A 25 8.45 13.66 -2.96
CA LYS A 25 7.30 14.54 -3.21
C LYS A 25 5.98 13.75 -3.16
N PRO A 26 4.93 14.31 -2.51
CA PRO A 26 3.59 13.73 -2.51
C PRO A 26 3.08 13.54 -3.95
N ARG A 27 2.41 12.44 -4.22
CA ARG A 27 1.81 12.16 -5.52
C ARG A 27 0.32 11.84 -5.40
N TYR A 28 -0.47 12.36 -6.33
CA TYR A 28 -1.87 12.01 -6.44
C TYR A 28 -2.05 10.66 -7.13
N LEU A 29 -2.96 9.86 -6.59
CA LEU A 29 -3.22 8.52 -7.09
C LEU A 29 -4.58 8.48 -7.79
N LYS A 30 -4.63 7.71 -8.88
CA LYS A 30 -5.87 7.29 -9.52
C LYS A 30 -6.21 5.89 -9.02
N PRO A 31 -7.43 5.64 -8.51
CA PRO A 31 -7.84 4.31 -8.12
C PRO A 31 -7.88 3.36 -9.33
N THR A 32 -7.59 2.09 -9.10
CA THR A 32 -7.66 1.04 -10.12
C THR A 32 -9.09 0.60 -10.38
N ASN A 33 -9.97 0.77 -9.39
CA ASN A 33 -11.41 0.60 -9.49
C ASN A 33 -12.11 1.80 -8.88
N PHE A 34 -13.19 2.30 -9.49
CA PHE A 34 -14.02 3.39 -8.99
C PHE A 34 -15.34 3.46 -9.76
N GLN A 35 -16.35 4.10 -9.17
CA GLN A 35 -17.65 4.26 -9.82
C GLN A 35 -17.65 5.34 -10.91
N LYS A 36 -17.26 6.58 -10.53
CA LYS A 36 -17.32 7.76 -11.42
C LYS A 36 -16.25 8.78 -11.05
N ARG A 37 -15.68 9.46 -12.05
CA ARG A 37 -14.83 10.63 -11.85
C ARG A 37 -15.68 11.89 -11.72
N VAL A 38 -15.36 12.72 -10.73
CA VAL A 38 -16.00 14.01 -10.45
C VAL A 38 -14.94 15.10 -10.51
N SER A 39 -15.13 16.07 -11.40
CA SER A 39 -14.24 17.23 -11.51
C SER A 39 -14.76 18.38 -10.68
N THR A 40 -13.92 18.91 -9.82
CA THR A 40 -14.19 20.03 -8.92
C THR A 40 -13.20 21.15 -9.20
N ILE A 41 -13.66 22.38 -9.26
CA ILE A 41 -12.83 23.59 -9.36
C ILE A 41 -12.59 24.08 -7.92
N VAL A 42 -11.33 24.26 -7.55
CA VAL A 42 -10.92 24.78 -6.25
C VAL A 42 -9.88 25.86 -6.48
N SER A 43 -10.19 27.13 -6.12
CA SER A 43 -9.33 28.30 -6.37
C SER A 43 -8.84 28.30 -7.84
N ASP A 44 -9.76 28.26 -8.78
CA ASP A 44 -9.58 28.29 -10.24
C ASP A 44 -8.78 27.11 -10.84
N LYS A 45 -8.49 26.09 -10.03
CA LYS A 45 -7.77 24.88 -10.48
C LYS A 45 -8.70 23.68 -10.49
N SER A 46 -8.79 23.02 -11.64
CA SER A 46 -9.54 21.77 -11.76
C SER A 46 -8.84 20.63 -11.01
N ARG A 47 -9.63 19.87 -10.27
CA ARG A 47 -9.18 18.74 -9.47
C ARG A 47 -10.08 17.53 -9.67
N ASN A 48 -9.49 16.38 -9.91
CA ASN A 48 -10.21 15.11 -10.08
C ASN A 48 -10.43 14.44 -8.73
N TYR A 49 -11.67 14.10 -8.46
CA TYR A 49 -12.13 13.25 -7.38
C TYR A 49 -12.81 12.01 -7.96
N TYR A 50 -13.05 11.01 -7.13
CA TYR A 50 -13.71 9.75 -7.50
C TYR A 50 -14.88 9.50 -6.57
N SER A 51 -16.07 9.24 -7.11
CA SER A 51 -17.25 8.93 -6.27
C SER A 51 -17.05 7.64 -5.50
N LEU A 52 -17.35 7.65 -4.21
CA LEU A 52 -17.51 6.45 -3.43
C LEU A 52 -18.90 5.84 -3.66
N SER A 53 -18.97 4.53 -3.58
CA SER A 53 -20.18 3.74 -3.68
C SER A 53 -20.23 2.74 -2.52
N ALA A 54 -21.42 2.39 -2.06
CA ALA A 54 -21.60 1.32 -1.08
C ALA A 54 -21.35 -0.06 -1.69
N GLU A 55 -21.63 -0.21 -2.99
CA GLU A 55 -21.56 -1.49 -3.71
C GLU A 55 -20.20 -1.70 -4.39
N LYS A 56 -19.73 -0.67 -5.11
CA LYS A 56 -18.48 -0.74 -5.89
C LYS A 56 -17.34 -0.05 -5.14
N PRO A 57 -16.36 -0.78 -4.60
CA PRO A 57 -15.26 -0.18 -3.87
C PRO A 57 -14.38 0.69 -4.78
N SER A 58 -13.84 1.77 -4.22
CA SER A 58 -12.70 2.51 -4.79
C SER A 58 -11.41 1.87 -4.27
N ILE A 59 -10.56 1.37 -5.17
CA ILE A 59 -9.38 0.57 -4.83
C ILE A 59 -8.10 1.32 -5.17
N ILE A 60 -7.21 1.42 -4.20
CA ILE A 60 -5.86 1.94 -4.35
C ILE A 60 -4.86 0.81 -4.14
N ASN A 61 -4.03 0.55 -5.16
CA ASN A 61 -2.88 -0.34 -5.07
C ASN A 61 -1.60 0.49 -4.99
N ILE A 62 -0.80 0.29 -3.95
CA ILE A 62 0.32 1.16 -3.65
C ILE A 62 1.48 0.43 -2.96
N GLN A 63 2.71 0.83 -3.32
CA GLN A 63 3.94 0.38 -2.67
C GLN A 63 4.28 1.31 -1.50
N GLY A 64 4.21 0.79 -0.27
CA GLY A 64 4.68 1.45 0.95
C GLY A 64 6.20 1.27 1.16
N PRO A 65 6.75 1.85 2.24
CA PRO A 65 6.03 2.54 3.31
C PRO A 65 5.67 3.99 2.96
N GLY A 66 4.64 4.51 3.63
CA GLY A 66 4.24 5.90 3.44
C GLY A 66 2.91 6.25 4.08
N LYS A 67 2.50 7.50 3.87
CA LYS A 67 1.23 8.05 4.36
C LYS A 67 0.27 8.24 3.20
N LEU A 68 -0.84 7.53 3.22
CA LEU A 68 -1.94 7.69 2.28
C LEU A 68 -2.96 8.67 2.89
N ARG A 69 -3.02 9.89 2.35
CA ARG A 69 -4.00 10.91 2.74
C ARG A 69 -5.23 10.78 1.84
N ILE A 70 -6.39 10.64 2.46
CA ILE A 70 -7.69 10.52 1.83
C ILE A 70 -8.41 11.84 2.04
N MET A 71 -8.64 12.57 0.96
CA MET A 71 -9.33 13.86 0.96
C MET A 71 -10.75 13.64 0.43
N THR A 72 -11.76 14.04 1.21
CA THR A 72 -13.16 13.78 0.91
C THR A 72 -13.97 15.05 0.82
N ARG A 73 -15.03 15.05 0.01
CA ARG A 73 -16.04 16.06 -0.07
C ARG A 73 -17.41 15.42 -0.17
N GLY A 74 -18.26 15.66 0.82
CA GLY A 74 -19.68 15.36 0.70
C GLY A 74 -20.33 16.32 -0.29
N ARG A 75 -21.42 15.91 -0.92
CA ARG A 75 -22.16 16.72 -1.88
C ARG A 75 -23.51 17.13 -1.31
N PHE A 76 -23.73 18.44 -1.26
CA PHE A 76 -25.04 18.98 -0.97
C PHE A 76 -25.90 18.93 -2.22
N ILE A 77 -27.06 18.30 -2.12
CA ILE A 77 -28.12 18.32 -3.12
C ILE A 77 -29.22 19.31 -2.70
N PRO A 78 -30.06 19.82 -3.60
CA PRO A 78 -31.19 20.70 -3.23
C PRO A 78 -32.04 20.06 -2.13
N LYS A 79 -32.47 20.88 -1.15
CA LYS A 79 -33.27 20.53 0.05
C LYS A 79 -32.50 19.92 1.22
N GLU A 80 -31.17 19.73 1.13
CA GLU A 80 -30.37 19.36 2.29
C GLU A 80 -30.09 20.56 3.19
N GLY A 81 -30.01 20.32 4.51
CA GLY A 81 -29.69 21.31 5.51
C GLY A 81 -28.32 21.97 5.32
N ASN A 82 -27.89 22.77 6.29
CA ASN A 82 -26.62 23.50 6.24
C ASN A 82 -25.41 22.63 6.57
N LYS A 83 -25.63 21.46 7.15
CA LYS A 83 -24.57 20.51 7.55
C LYS A 83 -24.94 19.09 7.12
N ILE A 84 -23.95 18.33 6.72
CA ILE A 84 -24.08 16.91 6.36
C ILE A 84 -23.14 16.05 7.17
N THR A 85 -23.52 14.80 7.38
CA THR A 85 -22.69 13.76 8.01
C THR A 85 -22.62 12.57 7.07
N TYR A 86 -21.44 11.97 6.96
CA TYR A 86 -21.23 10.74 6.17
C TYR A 86 -20.15 9.88 6.80
N GLU A 87 -20.22 8.58 6.56
CA GLU A 87 -19.29 7.60 7.11
C GLU A 87 -18.62 6.82 5.96
N ILE A 88 -17.29 6.76 6.01
CA ILE A 88 -16.47 6.05 5.04
C ILE A 88 -15.96 4.77 5.67
N LEU A 89 -16.17 3.66 4.98
CA LEU A 89 -15.63 2.37 5.33
C LEU A 89 -14.34 2.12 4.54
N TYR A 90 -13.32 1.56 5.18
CA TYR A 90 -12.11 1.15 4.48
C TYR A 90 -11.51 -0.10 5.08
N SER A 91 -10.77 -0.85 4.26
CA SER A 91 -9.93 -1.96 4.69
C SER A 91 -8.57 -1.90 4.02
N VAL A 92 -7.57 -2.46 4.65
CA VAL A 92 -6.20 -2.58 4.13
C VAL A 92 -5.89 -4.06 3.97
N ASP A 93 -5.47 -4.46 2.77
CA ASP A 93 -5.04 -5.83 2.43
C ASP A 93 -6.10 -6.91 2.73
N GLY A 94 -7.39 -6.54 2.63
CA GLY A 94 -8.51 -7.44 2.93
C GLY A 94 -8.67 -7.77 4.41
N GLY A 95 -7.98 -7.03 5.30
CA GLY A 95 -8.14 -7.16 6.74
C GLY A 95 -9.44 -6.54 7.27
N GLU A 96 -9.50 -6.31 8.57
CA GLU A 96 -10.68 -5.77 9.25
C GLU A 96 -11.17 -4.45 8.63
N GLN A 97 -12.48 -4.34 8.44
CA GLN A 97 -13.11 -3.11 7.95
C GLN A 97 -13.19 -2.08 9.09
N LYS A 98 -12.65 -0.90 8.82
CA LYS A 98 -12.68 0.27 9.71
C LYS A 98 -13.61 1.33 9.17
N SER A 99 -14.08 2.22 10.04
CA SER A 99 -14.95 3.32 9.66
C SER A 99 -14.40 4.67 10.13
N ILE A 100 -14.68 5.70 9.35
CA ILE A 100 -14.38 7.10 9.67
C ILE A 100 -15.63 7.93 9.41
N GLU A 101 -16.18 8.50 10.46
CA GLU A 101 -17.28 9.46 10.38
C GLU A 101 -16.75 10.89 10.15
N LYS A 102 -17.42 11.63 9.29
CA LYS A 102 -17.27 13.07 9.07
C LYS A 102 -18.59 13.77 9.36
N SER A 103 -18.67 14.40 10.51
CA SER A 103 -19.90 15.02 11.01
C SER A 103 -19.86 16.54 10.90
N GLY A 104 -21.02 17.16 10.73
CA GLY A 104 -21.17 18.60 10.70
C GLY A 104 -20.46 19.32 9.54
N VAL A 105 -20.21 18.61 8.44
CA VAL A 105 -19.53 19.18 7.27
C VAL A 105 -20.40 20.24 6.61
N GLU A 106 -19.87 21.44 6.43
CA GLU A 106 -20.56 22.59 5.82
C GLU A 106 -20.30 22.68 4.30
N ARG A 107 -21.05 23.55 3.61
CA ARG A 107 -20.79 23.87 2.20
C ARG A 107 -19.45 24.55 2.01
N SER A 108 -18.73 24.17 0.95
CA SER A 108 -17.47 24.82 0.60
C SER A 108 -17.72 26.24 0.08
N LYS A 109 -16.93 27.20 0.54
CA LYS A 109 -16.96 28.60 0.05
C LYS A 109 -16.08 28.81 -1.18
N ASN A 110 -15.14 27.89 -1.46
CA ASN A 110 -14.09 28.06 -2.48
C ASN A 110 -13.99 26.89 -3.46
N ALA A 111 -15.00 26.01 -3.48
CA ALA A 111 -15.04 24.89 -4.40
C ALA A 111 -16.41 24.80 -5.10
N THR A 112 -16.41 24.51 -6.38
CA THR A 112 -17.58 24.25 -7.20
C THR A 112 -17.38 23.01 -8.04
N TYR A 113 -18.45 22.36 -8.47
CA TYR A 113 -18.34 21.29 -9.48
C TYR A 113 -18.22 21.90 -10.87
N LEU A 114 -17.40 21.27 -11.72
CA LEU A 114 -17.27 21.68 -13.12
C LEU A 114 -18.62 21.59 -13.86
N LYS A 115 -19.46 20.63 -13.47
CA LYS A 115 -20.87 20.55 -13.91
C LYS A 115 -21.76 21.04 -12.78
N GLY A 116 -22.28 22.26 -12.90
CA GLY A 116 -23.09 22.93 -11.86
C GLY A 116 -24.34 22.16 -11.43
N SER A 117 -24.92 21.31 -12.33
CA SER A 117 -26.05 20.43 -12.02
C SER A 117 -25.79 19.38 -10.92
N LEU A 118 -24.54 19.22 -10.49
CA LEU A 118 -24.19 18.27 -9.44
C LEU A 118 -24.48 18.79 -8.01
N GLY A 119 -24.84 20.07 -7.82
CA GLY A 119 -25.04 20.69 -6.51
C GLY A 119 -23.77 21.40 -6.00
N VAL A 120 -23.59 21.48 -4.69
CA VAL A 120 -22.49 22.21 -4.03
C VAL A 120 -21.55 21.23 -3.30
N PRO A 121 -20.21 21.34 -3.49
CA PRO A 121 -19.28 20.54 -2.71
C PRO A 121 -19.27 20.97 -1.24
N GLY A 122 -19.17 20.02 -0.34
CA GLY A 122 -18.85 20.25 1.06
C GLY A 122 -17.41 20.73 1.25
N GLN A 123 -17.11 21.23 2.43
CA GLN A 123 -15.75 21.51 2.86
C GLN A 123 -14.86 20.28 2.70
N LEU A 124 -13.55 20.51 2.55
CA LEU A 124 -12.59 19.44 2.44
C LEU A 124 -12.36 18.83 3.82
N GLU A 125 -12.69 17.54 3.92
CA GLU A 125 -12.34 16.70 5.05
C GLU A 125 -11.24 15.74 4.66
N ASP A 126 -10.40 15.31 5.60
CA ASP A 126 -9.39 14.32 5.32
C ASP A 126 -9.07 13.42 6.51
N PHE A 127 -8.36 12.33 6.21
CA PHE A 127 -7.72 11.46 7.18
C PHE A 127 -6.52 10.78 6.53
N VAL A 128 -5.65 10.17 7.36
CA VAL A 128 -4.40 9.54 6.92
C VAL A 128 -4.37 8.09 7.36
N ILE A 129 -3.97 7.21 6.44
CA ILE A 129 -3.64 5.82 6.71
C ILE A 129 -2.12 5.68 6.57
N GLU A 130 -1.46 5.21 7.63
CA GLU A 130 -0.05 4.85 7.57
C GLU A 130 0.08 3.44 7.01
N LEU A 131 0.87 3.31 5.96
CA LEU A 131 1.14 2.04 5.29
C LEU A 131 2.58 1.62 5.59
N GLY A 132 2.75 0.39 6.02
CA GLY A 132 4.03 -0.24 6.25
C GLY A 132 4.80 -0.53 4.98
N ARG A 133 5.86 -1.32 5.10
CA ARG A 133 6.62 -1.82 3.96
C ARG A 133 5.78 -2.81 3.15
N GLY A 134 5.96 -2.80 1.85
CA GLY A 134 5.35 -3.77 0.96
C GLY A 134 4.29 -3.18 0.04
N TYR A 135 3.62 -4.06 -0.67
CA TYR A 135 2.53 -3.71 -1.57
C TYR A 135 1.20 -3.79 -0.80
N HIS A 136 0.41 -2.75 -0.88
CA HIS A 136 -0.86 -2.65 -0.17
C HIS A 136 -2.02 -2.43 -1.14
N THR A 137 -3.15 -3.04 -0.82
CA THR A 137 -4.44 -2.80 -1.45
C THR A 137 -5.35 -2.15 -0.41
N VAL A 138 -5.79 -0.91 -0.67
CA VAL A 138 -6.71 -0.20 0.22
C VAL A 138 -8.03 0.00 -0.50
N GLU A 139 -9.09 -0.49 0.11
CA GLU A 139 -10.46 -0.40 -0.42
C GLU A 139 -11.26 0.61 0.37
N PHE A 140 -12.08 1.42 -0.34
CA PHE A 140 -12.93 2.44 0.26
C PHE A 140 -14.36 2.31 -0.25
N LYS A 141 -15.32 2.43 0.66
CA LYS A 141 -16.77 2.49 0.38
C LYS A 141 -17.40 3.61 1.19
N ILE A 142 -18.56 4.06 0.76
CA ILE A 142 -19.45 4.84 1.62
C ILE A 142 -20.39 3.88 2.33
N LYS A 143 -20.69 4.10 3.62
CA LYS A 143 -21.59 3.26 4.38
C LYS A 143 -23.02 3.40 3.89
N GLU A 144 -23.47 4.63 3.71
CA GLU A 144 -24.84 4.94 3.31
C GLU A 144 -24.87 5.75 2.00
N LYS A 145 -25.86 5.48 1.15
CA LYS A 145 -26.03 6.17 -0.13
C LYS A 145 -26.64 7.58 0.00
N LYS A 146 -27.08 7.97 1.19
CA LYS A 146 -27.84 9.22 1.42
C LYS A 146 -27.05 10.45 0.95
N ILE A 147 -25.79 10.56 1.38
CA ILE A 147 -24.90 11.68 1.00
C ILE A 147 -23.88 11.19 -0.02
N PRO A 148 -23.91 11.68 -1.27
CA PRO A 148 -22.87 11.35 -2.24
C PRO A 148 -21.52 11.93 -1.82
N VAL A 149 -20.48 11.10 -1.77
CA VAL A 149 -19.13 11.50 -1.37
C VAL A 149 -18.15 11.26 -2.50
N ALA A 150 -17.30 12.23 -2.75
CA ALA A 150 -16.18 12.13 -3.68
C ALA A 150 -14.86 12.18 -2.93
N VAL A 151 -13.91 11.36 -3.35
CA VAL A 151 -12.62 11.16 -2.69
C VAL A 151 -11.46 11.43 -3.64
N ARG A 152 -10.36 11.94 -3.10
CA ARG A 152 -9.08 12.13 -3.79
C ARG A 152 -7.96 11.59 -2.93
N TYR A 153 -7.03 10.87 -3.52
CA TYR A 153 -5.96 10.18 -2.83
C TYR A 153 -4.62 10.86 -3.08
N ASN A 154 -3.86 11.05 -2.01
CA ASN A 154 -2.50 11.57 -2.07
C ASN A 154 -1.58 10.68 -1.25
N PHE A 155 -0.45 10.29 -1.81
CA PHE A 155 0.51 9.44 -1.12
C PHE A 155 1.85 10.14 -0.96
N THR A 156 2.36 10.13 0.25
CA THR A 156 3.70 10.61 0.60
C THR A 156 4.54 9.42 1.04
N PRO A 157 5.50 8.96 0.20
CA PRO A 157 6.40 7.88 0.59
C PRO A 157 7.28 8.29 1.77
N THR A 158 7.48 7.39 2.72
CA THR A 158 8.42 7.55 3.84
C THR A 158 9.75 6.87 3.49
N LYS A 159 10.86 7.42 4.00
CA LYS A 159 12.15 6.75 3.91
C LYS A 159 12.16 5.55 4.85
N GLU A 160 12.49 4.38 4.33
CA GLU A 160 12.72 3.21 5.17
C GLU A 160 14.04 3.32 5.92
N LYS A 161 14.06 2.86 7.15
CA LYS A 161 15.31 2.50 7.82
C LYS A 161 15.87 1.26 7.12
N LYS A 162 17.15 1.29 6.78
CA LYS A 162 17.83 0.13 6.17
C LYS A 162 17.75 -1.03 7.16
N GLN A 163 17.16 -2.15 6.72
CA GLN A 163 17.01 -3.37 7.51
C GLN A 163 17.61 -4.53 6.72
N ASP A 164 18.46 -5.31 7.37
CA ASP A 164 19.01 -6.51 6.78
C ASP A 164 18.03 -7.67 6.93
N TRP A 165 17.93 -8.47 5.89
CA TRP A 165 17.00 -9.59 5.77
C TRP A 165 17.74 -10.89 5.49
N VAL A 166 17.30 -11.97 6.11
CA VAL A 166 17.80 -13.33 5.90
C VAL A 166 16.70 -14.19 5.29
N ALA A 167 17.03 -14.93 4.24
CA ALA A 167 16.10 -15.86 3.61
C ALA A 167 16.02 -17.16 4.41
N PHE A 168 14.85 -17.80 4.39
CA PHE A 168 14.62 -19.11 4.95
C PHE A 168 13.67 -19.94 4.08
N SER A 169 13.64 -21.24 4.29
CA SER A 169 12.86 -22.19 3.51
C SER A 169 11.46 -22.41 4.09
N PRO A 170 10.46 -22.74 3.25
CA PRO A 170 9.18 -23.23 3.73
C PRO A 170 9.33 -24.58 4.45
N ILE A 171 8.37 -24.96 5.29
CA ILE A 171 8.40 -26.19 6.10
C ILE A 171 7.94 -27.44 5.34
N GLN A 172 7.32 -27.28 4.18
CA GLN A 172 6.86 -28.39 3.34
C GLN A 172 7.78 -28.59 2.13
N PRO A 173 7.84 -29.82 1.58
CA PRO A 173 8.51 -30.06 0.32
C PRO A 173 7.96 -29.11 -0.75
N SER A 174 8.76 -28.19 -1.20
CA SER A 174 8.43 -27.20 -2.22
C SER A 174 9.49 -27.27 -3.28
N GLU A 175 9.10 -27.10 -4.53
CA GLU A 175 10.01 -27.10 -5.66
C GLU A 175 10.92 -25.87 -5.62
N PRO A 176 12.23 -26.03 -5.34
CA PRO A 176 13.17 -24.93 -5.36
C PRO A 176 13.44 -24.48 -6.80
N VAL A 177 13.50 -23.17 -6.99
CA VAL A 177 13.78 -22.54 -8.29
C VAL A 177 14.86 -21.50 -8.11
N ASN A 178 15.97 -21.69 -8.80
CA ASN A 178 17.06 -20.72 -8.81
C ASN A 178 16.86 -19.66 -9.91
N LEU A 179 16.88 -18.42 -9.51
CA LEU A 179 16.91 -17.28 -10.41
C LEU A 179 18.28 -16.60 -10.34
N ILE A 180 18.86 -16.31 -11.49
CA ILE A 180 20.05 -15.48 -11.59
C ILE A 180 19.61 -14.02 -11.66
N THR A 181 20.06 -13.21 -10.71
CA THR A 181 19.77 -11.79 -10.63
C THR A 181 21.07 -11.01 -10.38
N ARG A 182 21.51 -10.17 -11.31
CA ARG A 182 22.77 -9.41 -11.18
C ARG A 182 23.94 -10.31 -10.76
N GLU A 183 24.12 -11.43 -11.49
CA GLU A 183 25.20 -12.42 -11.29
C GLU A 183 25.15 -13.17 -9.94
N LYS A 184 24.03 -13.11 -9.23
CA LYS A 184 23.82 -13.84 -7.98
C LYS A 184 22.65 -14.79 -8.12
N ALA A 185 22.88 -16.03 -7.74
CA ALA A 185 21.79 -17.00 -7.59
C ALA A 185 20.90 -16.65 -6.41
N VAL A 186 19.61 -16.66 -6.63
CA VAL A 186 18.60 -16.36 -5.63
C VAL A 186 17.55 -17.46 -5.65
N ASN A 187 17.40 -18.15 -4.54
CA ASN A 187 16.46 -19.26 -4.43
C ASN A 187 15.03 -18.73 -4.15
N TYR A 188 14.07 -19.28 -4.88
CA TYR A 188 12.63 -19.14 -4.71
C TYR A 188 12.01 -20.54 -4.61
N TYR A 189 10.72 -20.60 -4.27
CA TYR A 189 9.94 -21.83 -4.21
C TYR A 189 8.70 -21.67 -5.07
N ARG A 190 8.46 -22.66 -5.97
CA ARG A 190 7.27 -22.68 -6.82
C ARG A 190 6.05 -23.04 -6.00
N PHE A 191 4.94 -22.35 -6.21
CA PHE A 191 3.68 -22.64 -5.52
C PHE A 191 2.45 -22.37 -6.38
N SER A 192 1.38 -23.09 -6.07
CA SER A 192 0.09 -23.01 -6.74
C SER A 192 -1.06 -23.09 -5.73
N MET A 193 -2.31 -23.09 -6.20
CA MET A 193 -3.47 -23.32 -5.34
C MET A 193 -3.46 -24.70 -4.70
N GLU A 194 -3.01 -25.72 -5.42
CA GLU A 194 -2.92 -27.13 -4.99
C GLU A 194 -1.69 -27.40 -4.12
N LYS A 195 -0.65 -26.59 -4.29
CA LYS A 195 0.62 -26.68 -3.57
C LYS A 195 0.99 -25.33 -2.96
N PRO A 196 0.29 -24.90 -1.90
CA PRO A 196 0.59 -23.63 -1.21
C PRO A 196 1.94 -23.72 -0.49
N LEU A 197 2.56 -22.58 -0.26
CA LEU A 197 3.74 -22.49 0.61
C LEU A 197 3.32 -22.33 2.07
N LYS A 198 3.95 -23.11 2.96
CA LYS A 198 3.72 -23.02 4.40
C LYS A 198 4.99 -22.65 5.14
N VAL A 199 4.86 -21.78 6.12
CA VAL A 199 5.95 -21.33 6.99
C VAL A 199 5.49 -21.29 8.44
N GLU A 200 6.39 -21.64 9.36
CA GLU A 200 6.20 -21.46 10.79
C GLU A 200 7.21 -20.46 11.34
N ILE A 201 6.72 -19.54 12.15
CA ILE A 201 7.55 -18.44 12.65
C ILE A 201 7.18 -18.14 14.10
N ASN A 202 8.20 -17.94 14.92
CA ASN A 202 8.05 -17.45 16.28
C ASN A 202 8.17 -15.92 16.29
N GLY A 203 7.09 -15.23 16.66
CA GLY A 203 7.07 -13.78 16.84
C GLY A 203 7.48 -13.32 18.26
N PRO A 204 7.66 -12.02 18.50
CA PRO A 204 7.28 -10.96 17.57
C PRO A 204 8.37 -10.68 16.51
N THR A 205 7.97 -10.61 15.24
CA THR A 205 8.87 -10.31 14.11
C THR A 205 8.06 -9.89 12.88
N GLN A 206 8.74 -9.72 11.74
CA GLN A 206 8.12 -9.44 10.46
C GLN A 206 8.47 -10.53 9.44
N LEU A 207 7.47 -11.06 8.78
CA LEU A 207 7.66 -11.94 7.61
C LEU A 207 7.54 -11.10 6.35
N ARG A 208 8.64 -10.96 5.60
CA ARG A 208 8.64 -10.37 4.27
C ARG A 208 8.53 -11.46 3.23
N VAL A 209 7.48 -11.40 2.43
CA VAL A 209 7.22 -12.34 1.33
C VAL A 209 7.47 -11.64 0.00
N LEU A 210 8.37 -12.19 -0.81
CA LEU A 210 8.52 -11.78 -2.19
C LEU A 210 7.84 -12.80 -3.08
N THR A 211 7.03 -12.31 -4.03
CA THR A 211 6.38 -13.16 -5.02
C THR A 211 6.75 -12.73 -6.43
N ARG A 212 6.83 -13.68 -7.34
CA ARG A 212 6.99 -13.46 -8.78
C ARG A 212 6.00 -14.34 -9.52
N ILE A 213 5.38 -13.80 -10.56
CA ILE A 213 4.61 -14.62 -11.49
C ILE A 213 5.55 -15.31 -12.46
N GLU A 214 5.30 -16.56 -12.75
CA GLU A 214 5.95 -17.30 -13.81
C GLU A 214 5.31 -16.96 -15.15
N ASN A 215 6.07 -16.45 -16.10
CA ASN A 215 5.58 -16.00 -17.40
C ASN A 215 6.16 -16.85 -18.53
N HIS A 216 5.39 -16.99 -19.59
CA HIS A 216 5.85 -17.48 -20.89
C HIS A 216 6.17 -16.33 -21.84
N TYR A 217 6.94 -16.59 -22.89
CA TYR A 217 7.28 -15.58 -23.90
C TYR A 217 6.06 -14.90 -24.56
N GLN A 218 4.93 -15.59 -24.62
CA GLN A 218 3.68 -15.06 -25.19
C GLN A 218 2.96 -14.09 -24.28
N MET A 219 3.22 -14.11 -22.96
CA MET A 219 2.58 -13.21 -21.99
C MET A 219 3.16 -11.80 -22.10
N LYS A 220 2.36 -10.83 -22.49
CA LYS A 220 2.76 -9.42 -22.68
C LYS A 220 2.11 -8.51 -21.65
N GLY A 221 2.75 -7.37 -21.40
CA GLY A 221 2.17 -6.31 -20.59
C GLY A 221 2.25 -6.53 -19.08
N ARG A 222 1.30 -5.96 -18.37
CA ARG A 222 1.18 -6.04 -16.91
C ARG A 222 0.15 -7.09 -16.54
N ILE A 223 0.55 -8.04 -15.73
CA ILE A 223 -0.29 -9.13 -15.25
C ILE A 223 -0.69 -8.85 -13.81
N HIS A 224 -1.98 -8.93 -13.54
CA HIS A 224 -2.55 -8.82 -12.19
C HIS A 224 -2.80 -10.22 -11.64
N TYR A 225 -2.49 -10.42 -10.37
CA TYR A 225 -2.70 -11.68 -9.67
C TYR A 225 -2.96 -11.41 -8.19
N ARG A 226 -3.64 -12.36 -7.53
CA ARG A 226 -3.98 -12.27 -6.12
C ARG A 226 -3.29 -13.36 -5.33
N VAL A 227 -2.77 -12.97 -4.16
CA VAL A 227 -2.17 -13.87 -3.20
C VAL A 227 -2.92 -13.78 -1.89
N GLN A 228 -3.36 -14.89 -1.37
CA GLN A 228 -4.04 -15.00 -0.08
C GLN A 228 -3.08 -15.55 0.97
N VAL A 229 -3.17 -15.00 2.16
CA VAL A 229 -2.48 -15.49 3.35
C VAL A 229 -3.52 -16.00 4.33
N LYS A 230 -3.33 -17.23 4.78
CA LYS A 230 -4.12 -17.85 5.82
C LYS A 230 -3.28 -18.15 7.04
N GLU A 231 -3.88 -18.04 8.20
CA GLU A 231 -3.36 -18.50 9.48
C GLU A 231 -4.38 -19.45 10.10
N ASN A 232 -3.98 -20.67 10.45
CA ASN A 232 -4.88 -21.71 10.98
C ASN A 232 -6.17 -21.88 10.14
N ALA A 233 -6.01 -21.97 8.82
CA ALA A 233 -7.08 -22.02 7.81
C ALA A 233 -7.95 -20.76 7.68
N LYS A 234 -7.78 -19.75 8.53
CA LYS A 234 -8.50 -18.47 8.46
C LYS A 234 -7.74 -17.49 7.55
N VAL A 235 -8.46 -16.86 6.63
CA VAL A 235 -7.90 -15.79 5.79
C VAL A 235 -7.61 -14.56 6.65
N ILE A 236 -6.35 -14.12 6.63
CA ILE A 236 -5.94 -12.91 7.34
C ILE A 236 -5.66 -11.74 6.38
N SER A 237 -5.23 -12.03 5.15
CA SER A 237 -4.99 -11.00 4.14
C SER A 237 -5.14 -11.53 2.72
N THR A 238 -5.51 -10.63 1.80
CA THR A 238 -5.53 -10.90 0.36
C THR A 238 -4.90 -9.73 -0.38
N TYR A 239 -3.77 -9.98 -1.04
CA TYR A 239 -3.01 -8.98 -1.77
C TYR A 239 -3.34 -9.01 -3.26
N GLN A 240 -3.70 -7.86 -3.83
CA GLN A 240 -3.86 -7.68 -5.28
C GLN A 240 -2.56 -7.14 -5.86
N LEU A 241 -1.76 -8.01 -6.41
CA LEU A 241 -0.44 -7.70 -6.92
C LEU A 241 -0.47 -7.50 -8.43
N SER A 242 0.54 -6.80 -8.96
CA SER A 242 0.70 -6.69 -10.40
C SER A 242 2.17 -6.64 -10.80
N SER A 243 2.52 -7.44 -11.76
CA SER A 243 3.88 -7.58 -12.24
C SER A 243 3.95 -7.49 -13.77
N ARG A 244 5.14 -7.26 -14.29
CA ARG A 244 5.53 -7.41 -15.69
C ARG A 244 6.79 -8.24 -15.73
N ARG A 245 7.19 -8.70 -16.90
CA ARG A 245 8.45 -9.44 -17.08
C ARG A 245 9.62 -8.75 -16.40
N SER A 246 10.49 -9.54 -15.79
CA SER A 246 11.75 -9.06 -15.26
C SER A 246 12.72 -8.78 -16.43
N GLU A 247 13.48 -7.72 -16.32
CA GLU A 247 14.57 -7.38 -17.25
C GLU A 247 15.93 -7.81 -16.67
N VAL A 248 15.98 -8.22 -15.40
CA VAL A 248 17.21 -8.47 -14.65
C VAL A 248 17.27 -9.84 -13.97
N ALA A 249 16.20 -10.61 -14.01
CA ALA A 249 16.16 -11.95 -13.45
C ALA A 249 15.82 -12.94 -14.55
N VAL A 250 16.53 -14.06 -14.56
CA VAL A 250 16.31 -15.19 -15.47
C VAL A 250 16.33 -16.48 -14.66
N TYR A 251 15.68 -17.54 -15.17
CA TYR A 251 15.82 -18.87 -14.60
C TYR A 251 17.21 -19.42 -14.87
N GLU A 252 17.79 -20.12 -13.91
CA GLU A 252 19.08 -20.77 -14.08
C GLU A 252 19.00 -21.92 -15.08
N ASN A 253 17.96 -22.74 -14.97
CA ASN A 253 17.83 -24.02 -15.71
C ASN A 253 16.67 -24.04 -16.72
N ASP A 254 15.94 -22.93 -16.89
CA ASP A 254 14.81 -22.86 -17.80
C ASP A 254 14.86 -21.59 -18.65
N LYS A 255 15.04 -21.77 -19.97
CA LYS A 255 15.14 -20.67 -20.93
C LYS A 255 13.79 -20.27 -21.55
N GLU A 256 12.75 -21.09 -21.37
CA GLU A 256 11.43 -20.85 -21.94
C GLU A 256 10.55 -19.98 -21.03
N LEU A 257 10.87 -19.96 -19.74
CA LEU A 257 10.16 -19.19 -18.75
C LEU A 257 10.87 -17.86 -18.46
N ILE A 258 10.08 -16.83 -18.17
CA ILE A 258 10.57 -15.51 -17.80
C ILE A 258 9.95 -15.12 -16.46
N PRO A 259 10.75 -14.89 -15.40
CA PRO A 259 10.19 -14.49 -14.12
C PRO A 259 9.62 -13.07 -14.19
N GLY A 260 8.48 -12.84 -13.53
CA GLY A 260 7.95 -11.50 -13.31
C GLY A 260 8.87 -10.66 -12.41
N LYS A 261 8.75 -9.34 -12.45
CA LYS A 261 9.36 -8.47 -11.44
C LYS A 261 8.81 -8.84 -10.06
N ALA A 262 9.67 -8.87 -9.04
CA ALA A 262 9.25 -9.19 -7.69
C ALA A 262 8.25 -8.16 -7.16
N CYS A 263 7.16 -8.65 -6.61
CA CYS A 263 6.27 -7.93 -5.72
C CYS A 263 6.55 -8.37 -4.29
N GLU A 264 6.29 -7.52 -3.31
CA GLU A 264 6.51 -7.87 -1.91
C GLU A 264 5.38 -7.37 -1.02
N PHE A 265 5.10 -8.12 0.02
CA PHE A 265 4.29 -7.70 1.15
C PHE A 265 4.94 -8.16 2.45
N VAL A 266 4.53 -7.55 3.57
CA VAL A 266 5.05 -7.84 4.89
C VAL A 266 3.89 -8.17 5.82
N ILE A 267 4.06 -9.23 6.60
CA ILE A 267 3.13 -9.67 7.64
C ILE A 267 3.80 -9.40 8.98
N ASP A 268 3.15 -8.62 9.84
CA ASP A 268 3.58 -8.43 11.21
C ASP A 268 3.16 -9.67 12.02
N ILE A 269 4.14 -10.37 12.58
CA ILE A 269 3.94 -11.60 13.34
C ILE A 269 3.83 -11.23 14.82
N PRO A 270 2.71 -11.49 15.51
CA PRO A 270 2.55 -11.26 16.93
C PRO A 270 3.48 -12.16 17.76
N ARG A 271 3.48 -11.99 19.06
CA ARG A 271 4.22 -12.87 19.98
C ARG A 271 3.62 -14.29 19.97
N GLY A 272 4.47 -15.30 19.86
CA GLY A 272 4.07 -16.71 19.86
C GLY A 272 4.46 -17.45 18.57
N ARG A 273 4.06 -18.71 18.47
CA ARG A 273 4.27 -19.55 17.28
C ARG A 273 3.09 -19.41 16.34
N HIS A 274 3.37 -19.09 15.08
CA HIS A 274 2.38 -18.84 14.04
C HIS A 274 2.69 -19.68 12.80
N SER A 275 1.65 -20.21 12.16
CA SER A 275 1.75 -20.98 10.92
C SER A 275 0.95 -20.27 9.83
N TYR A 276 1.64 -19.91 8.75
CA TYR A 276 1.04 -19.22 7.61
C TYR A 276 1.06 -20.11 6.37
N GLU A 277 -0.06 -20.06 5.65
CA GLU A 277 -0.20 -20.66 4.33
C GLU A 277 -0.40 -19.56 3.30
N ILE A 278 0.42 -19.57 2.24
CA ILE A 278 0.42 -18.59 1.16
C ILE A 278 0.05 -19.28 -0.14
N LEU A 279 -1.01 -18.82 -0.81
CA LEU A 279 -1.53 -19.43 -2.03
C LEU A 279 -2.02 -18.37 -3.03
N PRO A 280 -1.93 -18.62 -4.36
CA PRO A 280 -2.56 -17.79 -5.37
C PRO A 280 -4.08 -18.04 -5.39
N LEU A 281 -4.87 -17.05 -5.86
CA LEU A 281 -6.32 -17.17 -6.03
C LEU A 281 -6.75 -17.24 -7.50
N ASP A 282 -5.87 -16.93 -8.43
CA ASP A 282 -6.21 -16.84 -9.85
C ASP A 282 -5.76 -18.13 -10.56
N LYS A 283 -6.73 -18.97 -10.99
CA LYS A 283 -6.47 -20.25 -11.62
C LYS A 283 -5.67 -20.14 -12.93
N ASP A 284 -5.94 -19.11 -13.73
CA ASP A 284 -5.27 -18.89 -15.02
C ASP A 284 -3.81 -18.40 -14.88
N LYS A 285 -3.39 -18.09 -13.66
CA LYS A 285 -2.05 -17.60 -13.32
C LYS A 285 -1.53 -18.40 -12.14
N SER A 286 -1.71 -19.71 -12.21
CA SER A 286 -1.65 -20.60 -11.06
C SER A 286 -0.25 -20.79 -10.48
N THR A 287 0.80 -20.56 -11.26
CA THR A 287 2.17 -20.80 -10.80
C THR A 287 2.87 -19.50 -10.45
N LEU A 288 3.24 -19.40 -9.20
CA LEU A 288 4.01 -18.31 -8.64
C LEU A 288 5.30 -18.82 -8.01
N LEU A 289 6.26 -17.92 -7.88
CA LEU A 289 7.48 -18.13 -7.09
C LEU A 289 7.39 -17.31 -5.81
N GLY A 290 7.67 -17.93 -4.68
CA GLY A 290 7.69 -17.30 -3.35
C GLY A 290 9.06 -17.36 -2.71
N ARG A 291 9.44 -16.33 -1.96
CA ARG A 291 10.64 -16.29 -1.15
C ARG A 291 10.33 -15.60 0.18
N PHE A 292 10.81 -16.19 1.26
CA PHE A 292 10.58 -15.74 2.62
C PHE A 292 11.83 -15.13 3.23
N LEU A 293 11.65 -14.02 3.94
CA LEU A 293 12.74 -13.30 4.58
C LEU A 293 12.30 -12.86 5.99
N LEU A 294 13.20 -13.02 6.95
CA LEU A 294 13.07 -12.47 8.30
C LEU A 294 14.11 -11.37 8.53
N PRO A 295 13.85 -10.41 9.43
CA PRO A 295 14.86 -9.45 9.85
C PRO A 295 16.06 -10.17 10.45
N LYS A 296 17.27 -9.85 10.00
CA LYS A 296 18.51 -10.49 10.49
C LYS A 296 18.66 -10.41 12.01
N LYS A 297 18.19 -9.33 12.62
CA LYS A 297 18.23 -9.13 14.08
C LYS A 297 17.38 -10.13 14.87
N ASP A 298 16.37 -10.73 14.24
CA ASP A 298 15.41 -11.64 14.87
C ASP A 298 15.79 -13.14 14.62
N VAL A 299 16.82 -13.37 13.82
CA VAL A 299 17.32 -14.72 13.50
C VAL A 299 18.55 -15.01 14.37
N LYS A 300 18.45 -16.00 15.25
CA LYS A 300 19.61 -16.57 15.94
C LYS A 300 20.35 -17.47 14.95
N LEU A 301 21.44 -17.00 14.41
CA LEU A 301 22.37 -17.85 13.67
C LEU A 301 23.18 -18.63 14.70
N GLU A 302 23.02 -19.94 14.76
CA GLU A 302 23.98 -20.80 15.46
C GLU A 302 25.34 -20.59 14.81
N LYS A 303 26.34 -20.30 15.66
CA LYS A 303 27.73 -20.09 15.23
C LYS A 303 28.40 -21.42 14.97
#